data_0bc1e0879ed9c49a3cde6af7167b110e
#
_entry.id   0bc1e0879ed9c49a3cde6af7167b110e
#
_cell.length_a   1.000
_cell.length_b   1.000
_cell.length_c   1.000
_cell.angle_alpha   90.00
_cell.angle_beta   90.00
_cell.angle_gamma   90.00
#
_symmetry.space_group_name_H-M   'P 1'
#
loop_
_entity.id
_entity.type
_entity.pdbx_description
1 polymer ?
#
loop_
_entity_poly.entity_id
_entity_poly.type
_entity_poly.pdbx_seq_one_letter_code
_entity_poly.pdbx_strand_id
1 'polypeptide(L)'
;VQPAAFHYICGDAPEPIKECRRYADLLAAQPIDLCCLGVGENGHIAFNDPPVADLNDPEVVKIVQLDDGCRKQQHGEGHFPTFDSVPQYALTLTVPALCQAKKMVCLCPETRKAQAVKDALQGPISTACPASHLRTQSQCVMYLDGDSAALL
;
A
#
# COMPACT_ATOMS: atom_id res chain seq x y z
N VAL A 1 -8.83 -15.91 18.36
CA VAL A 1 -9.74 -14.78 18.66
C VAL A 1 -10.53 -14.49 17.41
N GLN A 2 -11.85 -14.48 17.51
CA GLN A 2 -12.69 -14.05 16.38
C GLN A 2 -12.85 -12.54 16.44
N PRO A 3 -12.69 -11.82 15.28
CA PRO A 3 -12.88 -10.38 15.26
C PRO A 3 -14.34 -10.01 15.51
N ALA A 4 -14.58 -8.89 16.17
CA ALA A 4 -15.92 -8.38 16.44
C ALA A 4 -16.62 -7.88 15.15
N ALA A 5 -15.85 -7.36 14.20
CA ALA A 5 -16.34 -6.88 12.92
C ALA A 5 -15.22 -6.91 11.85
N PHE A 6 -15.65 -6.96 10.59
CA PHE A 6 -14.82 -6.73 9.41
C PHE A 6 -15.41 -5.57 8.60
N HIS A 7 -14.59 -4.62 8.22
CA HIS A 7 -14.97 -3.49 7.39
C HIS A 7 -14.18 -3.55 6.09
N TYR A 8 -14.78 -4.09 5.04
CA TYR A 8 -14.16 -4.15 3.72
C TYR A 8 -14.36 -2.84 2.97
N ILE A 9 -13.39 -2.49 2.13
CA ILE A 9 -13.57 -1.54 1.03
C ILE A 9 -14.31 -2.28 -0.08
N CYS A 10 -15.42 -1.73 -0.55
CA CYS A 10 -16.21 -2.28 -1.64
C CYS A 10 -15.61 -1.79 -2.97
N GLY A 11 -14.70 -2.58 -3.54
CA GLY A 11 -13.95 -2.19 -4.76
C GLY A 11 -14.81 -2.11 -6.02
N ASP A 12 -16.00 -2.75 -6.01
CA ASP A 12 -17.00 -2.74 -7.09
C ASP A 12 -18.22 -1.86 -6.78
N ALA A 13 -18.10 -0.94 -5.81
CA ALA A 13 -19.17 -0.04 -5.46
C ALA A 13 -19.61 0.79 -6.68
N PRO A 14 -20.93 0.91 -6.97
CA PRO A 14 -21.44 1.67 -8.11
C PRO A 14 -21.13 3.18 -7.98
N GLU A 15 -20.88 3.67 -6.78
CA GLU A 15 -20.51 5.05 -6.47
C GLU A 15 -19.20 5.09 -5.68
N PRO A 16 -18.05 4.87 -6.35
CA PRO A 16 -16.77 4.67 -5.66
C PRO A 16 -16.31 5.90 -4.84
N ILE A 17 -16.70 7.11 -5.22
CA ILE A 17 -16.43 8.32 -4.40
C ILE A 17 -17.18 8.27 -3.07
N LYS A 18 -18.42 7.77 -3.05
CA LYS A 18 -19.15 7.59 -1.78
C LYS A 18 -18.51 6.51 -0.94
N GLU A 19 -17.99 5.46 -1.57
CA GLU A 19 -17.28 4.40 -0.85
C GLU A 19 -15.98 4.93 -0.22
N CYS A 20 -15.20 5.75 -0.93
CA CYS A 20 -14.03 6.43 -0.35
C CYS A 20 -14.42 7.21 0.91
N ARG A 21 -15.48 8.00 0.86
CA ARG A 21 -15.96 8.78 2.01
C ARG A 21 -16.43 7.89 3.14
N ARG A 22 -17.27 6.87 2.85
CA ARG A 22 -17.75 5.92 3.86
C ARG A 22 -16.59 5.27 4.61
N TYR A 23 -15.55 4.84 3.90
CA TYR A 23 -14.42 4.17 4.52
C TYR A 23 -13.54 5.15 5.29
N ALA A 24 -13.36 6.37 4.80
CA ALA A 24 -12.68 7.45 5.52
C ALA A 24 -13.38 7.79 6.84
N ASP A 25 -14.73 7.85 6.84
CA ASP A 25 -15.52 8.10 8.06
C ASP A 25 -15.34 6.97 9.09
N LEU A 26 -15.26 5.71 8.64
CA LEU A 26 -14.97 4.57 9.53
C LEU A 26 -13.59 4.72 10.19
N LEU A 27 -12.58 5.11 9.43
CA LEU A 27 -11.23 5.31 9.94
C LEU A 27 -11.13 6.50 10.90
N ALA A 28 -11.90 7.57 10.63
CA ALA A 28 -11.98 8.72 11.53
C ALA A 28 -12.66 8.36 12.87
N ALA A 29 -13.69 7.49 12.84
CA ALA A 29 -14.37 7.04 14.04
C ALA A 29 -13.54 6.05 14.87
N GLN A 30 -12.68 5.25 14.21
CA GLN A 30 -11.82 4.25 14.85
C GLN A 30 -10.41 4.28 14.23
N PRO A 31 -9.50 5.09 14.79
CA PRO A 31 -8.11 5.15 14.31
C PRO A 31 -7.42 3.78 14.36
N ILE A 32 -6.56 3.53 13.38
CA ILE A 32 -5.85 2.26 13.23
C ILE A 32 -4.82 2.09 14.36
N ASP A 33 -4.94 1.02 15.13
CA ASP A 33 -3.94 0.66 16.14
C ASP A 33 -2.71 -0.03 15.51
N LEU A 34 -2.93 -0.90 14.53
CA LEU A 34 -1.88 -1.65 13.83
C LEU A 34 -2.16 -1.68 12.33
N CYS A 35 -1.22 -1.22 11.53
CA CYS A 35 -1.21 -1.36 10.09
C CYS A 35 -0.20 -2.45 9.69
N CYS A 36 -0.69 -3.53 9.08
CA CYS A 36 0.15 -4.53 8.44
C CYS A 36 0.23 -4.21 6.94
N LEU A 37 1.43 -4.09 6.40
CA LEU A 37 1.65 -3.71 5.00
C LEU A 37 2.83 -4.46 4.40
N GLY A 38 2.91 -4.44 3.08
CA GLY A 38 4.05 -4.88 2.28
C GLY A 38 4.54 -3.78 1.36
N VAL A 39 5.59 -4.06 0.60
CA VAL A 39 6.14 -3.18 -0.43
C VAL A 39 6.03 -3.85 -1.78
N GLY A 40 5.52 -3.15 -2.78
CA GLY A 40 5.47 -3.62 -4.16
C GLY A 40 6.84 -3.63 -4.83
N GLU A 41 6.96 -4.27 -5.99
CA GLU A 41 8.23 -4.37 -6.72
C GLU A 41 8.76 -3.01 -7.20
N ASN A 42 7.85 -2.04 -7.44
CA ASN A 42 8.20 -0.66 -7.79
C ASN A 42 8.26 0.28 -6.56
N GLY A 43 8.23 -0.26 -5.35
CA GLY A 43 8.28 0.52 -4.10
C GLY A 43 6.94 1.07 -3.63
N HIS A 44 5.81 0.69 -4.26
CA HIS A 44 4.50 1.12 -3.77
C HIS A 44 4.14 0.55 -2.40
N ILE A 45 3.28 1.24 -1.67
CA ILE A 45 2.58 0.75 -0.47
C ILE A 45 1.08 0.91 -0.68
N ALA A 46 0.29 -0.11 -0.37
CA ALA A 46 -1.09 -0.27 -0.84
C ALA A 46 -1.13 -0.08 -2.37
N PHE A 47 -2.07 0.67 -2.95
CA PHE A 47 -2.05 1.02 -4.37
C PHE A 47 -1.54 2.46 -4.64
N ASN A 48 -0.62 2.94 -3.79
CA ASN A 48 0.08 4.20 -4.04
C ASN A 48 1.34 3.92 -4.90
N ASP A 49 1.13 3.63 -6.18
CA ASP A 49 2.21 3.48 -7.16
C ASP A 49 2.91 4.83 -7.44
N PRO A 50 4.18 4.85 -7.86
CA PRO A 50 4.92 6.09 -8.12
C PRO A 50 4.18 7.18 -8.89
N PRO A 51 3.41 6.89 -9.96
CA PRO A 51 2.69 7.92 -10.72
C PRO A 51 1.53 8.57 -9.96
N VAL A 52 0.97 7.91 -8.95
CA VAL A 52 -0.24 8.36 -8.24
C VAL A 52 0.00 8.61 -6.75
N ALA A 53 1.18 8.28 -6.25
CA ALA A 53 1.55 8.50 -4.86
C ALA A 53 1.67 10.01 -4.57
N ASP A 54 1.15 10.40 -3.41
CA ASP A 54 1.37 11.71 -2.81
C ASP A 54 1.70 11.51 -1.32
N LEU A 55 2.86 11.99 -0.89
CA LEU A 55 3.30 11.88 0.51
C LEU A 55 2.59 12.86 1.44
N ASN A 56 1.88 13.85 0.88
CA ASN A 56 1.11 14.85 1.60
C ASN A 56 -0.38 14.86 1.15
N ASP A 57 -0.88 13.74 0.68
CA ASP A 57 -2.25 13.61 0.16
C ASP A 57 -3.28 14.06 1.20
N PRO A 58 -4.18 15.01 0.87
CA PRO A 58 -5.21 15.46 1.79
C PRO A 58 -6.34 14.45 2.00
N GLU A 59 -6.47 13.48 1.08
CA GLU A 59 -7.50 12.46 1.17
C GLU A 59 -7.07 11.30 2.07
N VAL A 60 -8.02 10.63 2.69
CA VAL A 60 -7.78 9.41 3.48
C VAL A 60 -7.87 8.17 2.59
N VAL A 61 -8.89 8.13 1.75
CA VAL A 61 -9.14 7.06 0.78
C VAL A 61 -9.38 7.71 -0.59
N LYS A 62 -8.74 7.19 -1.62
CA LYS A 62 -8.87 7.71 -2.99
C LYS A 62 -9.01 6.60 -4.03
N ILE A 63 -9.47 6.98 -5.23
CA ILE A 63 -9.42 6.15 -6.43
C ILE A 63 -8.11 6.43 -7.14
N VAL A 64 -7.42 5.37 -7.54
CA VAL A 64 -6.18 5.44 -8.31
C VAL A 64 -6.28 4.63 -9.58
N GLN A 65 -5.60 5.07 -10.63
CA GLN A 65 -5.33 4.24 -11.80
C GLN A 65 -4.10 3.38 -11.50
N LEU A 66 -4.25 2.07 -11.68
CA LEU A 66 -3.13 1.12 -11.53
C LEU A 66 -2.24 1.19 -12.77
N ASP A 67 -0.93 1.23 -12.55
CA ASP A 67 0.02 1.09 -13.64
C ASP A 67 0.12 -0.37 -14.13
N ASP A 68 0.71 -0.57 -15.29
CA ASP A 68 0.87 -1.91 -15.86
C ASP A 68 1.81 -2.80 -15.04
N GLY A 69 2.77 -2.22 -14.32
CA GLY A 69 3.66 -2.96 -13.42
C GLY A 69 2.89 -3.54 -12.25
N CYS A 70 2.08 -2.72 -11.57
CA CYS A 70 1.20 -3.13 -10.49
C CYS A 70 0.19 -4.19 -10.98
N ARG A 71 -0.44 -3.98 -12.13
CA ARG A 71 -1.39 -4.95 -12.71
C ARG A 71 -0.73 -6.29 -13.03
N LYS A 72 0.50 -6.28 -13.59
CA LYS A 72 1.29 -7.50 -13.84
C LYS A 72 1.62 -8.24 -12.55
N GLN A 73 1.97 -7.50 -11.49
CA GLN A 73 2.22 -8.10 -10.17
C GLN A 73 0.95 -8.79 -9.64
N GLN A 74 -0.22 -8.13 -9.67
CA GLN A 74 -1.49 -8.71 -9.22
C GLN A 74 -1.86 -9.98 -9.98
N HIS A 75 -1.64 -10.02 -11.30
CA HIS A 75 -1.82 -11.23 -12.08
C HIS A 75 -0.77 -12.30 -11.73
N GLY A 76 0.49 -11.93 -11.63
CA GLY A 76 1.61 -12.85 -11.32
C GLY A 76 1.48 -13.49 -9.93
N GLU A 77 0.89 -12.81 -8.97
CA GLU A 77 0.57 -13.32 -7.64
C GLU A 77 -0.69 -14.21 -7.60
N GLY A 78 -1.36 -14.40 -8.75
CA GLY A 78 -2.51 -15.30 -8.89
C GLY A 78 -3.83 -14.72 -8.40
N HIS A 79 -3.92 -13.42 -8.13
CA HIS A 79 -5.15 -12.78 -7.70
C HIS A 79 -6.20 -12.68 -8.82
N PHE A 80 -5.74 -12.68 -10.08
CA PHE A 80 -6.60 -12.63 -11.27
C PHE A 80 -6.16 -13.66 -12.31
N PRO A 81 -7.11 -14.31 -13.01
CA PRO A 81 -6.79 -15.38 -13.96
C PRO A 81 -6.07 -14.90 -15.23
N THR A 82 -6.25 -13.64 -15.62
CA THR A 82 -5.59 -13.02 -16.77
C THR A 82 -5.23 -11.57 -16.46
N PHE A 83 -4.22 -11.02 -17.17
CA PHE A 83 -3.87 -9.61 -17.05
C PHE A 83 -5.05 -8.67 -17.38
N ASP A 84 -5.84 -9.02 -18.39
CA ASP A 84 -7.00 -8.20 -18.82
C ASP A 84 -8.13 -8.20 -17.78
N SER A 85 -8.19 -9.21 -16.91
CA SER A 85 -9.16 -9.27 -15.83
C SER A 85 -8.76 -8.43 -14.61
N VAL A 86 -7.52 -7.95 -14.55
CA VAL A 86 -7.08 -7.05 -13.48
C VAL A 86 -7.71 -5.67 -13.69
N PRO A 87 -8.43 -5.11 -12.70
CA PRO A 87 -9.02 -3.79 -12.82
C PRO A 87 -8.00 -2.71 -13.19
N GLN A 88 -8.45 -1.69 -13.91
CA GLN A 88 -7.61 -0.53 -14.23
C GLN A 88 -7.58 0.51 -13.09
N TYR A 89 -8.56 0.45 -12.20
CA TYR A 89 -8.69 1.37 -11.06
C TYR A 89 -8.85 0.59 -9.78
N ALA A 90 -8.35 1.15 -8.69
CA ALA A 90 -8.50 0.62 -7.34
C ALA A 90 -8.85 1.73 -6.35
N LEU A 91 -9.42 1.34 -5.22
CA LEU A 91 -9.57 2.21 -4.05
C LEU A 91 -8.40 1.92 -3.11
N THR A 92 -7.77 2.97 -2.61
CA THR A 92 -6.61 2.83 -1.72
C THR A 92 -6.66 3.82 -0.56
N LEU A 93 -6.13 3.41 0.60
CA LEU A 93 -5.71 4.36 1.60
C LEU A 93 -4.48 5.11 1.08
N THR A 94 -4.43 6.40 1.35
CA THR A 94 -3.28 7.25 0.98
C THR A 94 -2.06 6.96 1.86
N VAL A 95 -0.88 7.39 1.43
CA VAL A 95 0.35 7.23 2.24
C VAL A 95 0.21 7.88 3.61
N PRO A 96 -0.26 9.14 3.74
CA PRO A 96 -0.49 9.75 5.05
C PRO A 96 -1.50 8.99 5.91
N ALA A 97 -2.58 8.48 5.31
CA ALA A 97 -3.60 7.72 6.05
C ALA A 97 -3.04 6.41 6.65
N LEU A 98 -2.21 5.68 5.91
CA LEU A 98 -1.52 4.49 6.41
C LEU A 98 -0.59 4.85 7.58
N CYS A 99 0.13 5.97 7.46
CA CYS A 99 1.11 6.44 8.45
C CYS A 99 0.46 6.97 9.75
N GLN A 100 -0.86 7.19 9.80
CA GLN A 100 -1.57 7.54 11.03
C GLN A 100 -1.73 6.37 12.00
N ALA A 101 -1.43 5.14 11.59
CA ALA A 101 -1.49 3.98 12.47
C ALA A 101 -0.53 4.13 13.66
N LYS A 102 -0.97 3.73 14.85
CA LYS A 102 -0.14 3.79 16.07
C LYS A 102 1.09 2.87 15.98
N LYS A 103 0.98 1.76 15.26
CA LYS A 103 2.07 0.83 14.94
C LYS A 103 1.95 0.37 13.51
N MET A 104 3.10 0.18 12.87
CA MET A 104 3.18 -0.33 11.51
C MET A 104 4.13 -1.52 11.45
N VAL A 105 3.70 -2.60 10.82
CA VAL A 105 4.50 -3.79 10.56
C VAL A 105 4.55 -3.99 9.05
N CYS A 106 5.73 -3.77 8.48
CA CYS A 106 5.97 -3.94 7.05
C CYS A 106 6.69 -5.27 6.82
N LEU A 107 6.08 -6.18 6.06
CA LEU A 107 6.67 -7.45 5.68
C LEU A 107 7.08 -7.39 4.21
N CYS A 108 8.36 -7.61 3.93
CA CYS A 108 8.87 -7.48 2.57
C CYS A 108 9.86 -8.62 2.25
N PRO A 109 9.38 -9.86 2.06
CA PRO A 109 10.20 -11.00 1.70
C PRO A 109 10.43 -11.08 0.19
N GLU A 110 11.31 -12.00 -0.23
CA GLU A 110 11.59 -12.46 -1.59
C GLU A 110 12.56 -11.57 -2.39
N THR A 111 13.37 -12.22 -3.20
CA THR A 111 14.41 -11.60 -4.07
C THR A 111 13.85 -10.51 -4.99
N ARG A 112 12.63 -10.67 -5.51
CA ARG A 112 11.99 -9.69 -6.41
C ARG A 112 11.73 -8.33 -5.74
N LYS A 113 11.78 -8.27 -4.41
CA LYS A 113 11.64 -7.04 -3.62
C LYS A 113 12.96 -6.35 -3.29
N ALA A 114 14.11 -7.00 -3.57
CA ALA A 114 15.42 -6.51 -3.12
C ALA A 114 15.73 -5.08 -3.61
N GLN A 115 15.40 -4.75 -4.86
CA GLN A 115 15.61 -3.39 -5.37
C GLN A 115 14.69 -2.37 -4.67
N ALA A 116 13.41 -2.68 -4.52
CA ALA A 116 12.45 -1.82 -3.82
C ALA A 116 12.85 -1.60 -2.34
N VAL A 117 13.36 -2.63 -1.67
CA VAL A 117 13.89 -2.54 -0.31
C VAL A 117 15.09 -1.62 -0.25
N LYS A 118 16.06 -1.77 -1.17
CA LYS A 118 17.21 -0.87 -1.27
C LYS A 118 16.77 0.58 -1.47
N ASP A 119 15.89 0.83 -2.43
CA ASP A 119 15.41 2.18 -2.74
C ASP A 119 14.62 2.77 -1.55
N ALA A 120 13.81 1.96 -0.88
CA ALA A 120 13.08 2.37 0.30
C ALA A 120 14.01 2.73 1.47
N LEU A 121 15.07 1.97 1.71
CA LEU A 121 15.94 2.15 2.89
C LEU A 121 17.12 3.08 2.64
N GLN A 122 17.67 3.15 1.42
CA GLN A 122 18.88 3.89 1.10
C GLN A 122 18.68 4.99 0.06
N GLY A 123 17.60 4.93 -0.74
CA GLY A 123 17.27 5.93 -1.75
C GLY A 123 16.74 7.24 -1.17
N PRO A 124 16.45 8.26 -2.00
CA PRO A 124 15.80 9.48 -1.56
C PRO A 124 14.35 9.20 -1.10
N ILE A 125 13.87 9.97 -0.12
CA ILE A 125 12.46 9.94 0.26
C ILE A 125 11.68 10.70 -0.82
N SER A 126 10.90 9.97 -1.61
CA SER A 126 10.15 10.55 -2.72
C SER A 126 9.01 9.64 -3.18
N THR A 127 8.13 10.18 -4.02
CA THR A 127 7.06 9.42 -4.66
C THR A 127 7.55 8.43 -5.72
N ALA A 128 8.81 8.51 -6.16
CA ALA A 128 9.42 7.49 -7.02
C ALA A 128 9.60 6.13 -6.32
N CYS A 129 9.65 6.13 -4.98
CA CYS A 129 9.59 4.96 -4.14
C CYS A 129 8.77 5.30 -2.89
N PRO A 130 7.42 5.17 -2.93
CA PRO A 130 6.56 5.58 -1.82
C PRO A 130 6.90 4.91 -0.49
N ALA A 131 7.41 3.67 -0.50
CA ALA A 131 7.90 2.96 0.67
C ALA A 131 9.06 3.68 1.38
N SER A 132 9.81 4.57 0.68
CA SER A 132 10.86 5.37 1.29
C SER A 132 10.35 6.29 2.40
N HIS A 133 9.06 6.66 2.36
CA HIS A 133 8.41 7.46 3.40
C HIS A 133 8.30 6.72 4.73
N LEU A 134 8.30 5.39 4.73
CA LEU A 134 8.25 4.58 5.97
C LEU A 134 9.45 4.85 6.89
N ARG A 135 10.60 5.32 6.36
CA ARG A 135 11.77 5.71 7.18
C ARG A 135 11.50 6.90 8.10
N THR A 136 10.51 7.73 7.77
CA THR A 136 10.13 8.87 8.61
C THR A 136 9.18 8.47 9.74
N GLN A 137 8.74 7.21 9.76
CA GLN A 137 7.72 6.69 10.66
C GLN A 137 8.38 5.89 11.79
N SER A 138 8.62 6.52 12.95
CA SER A 138 9.27 5.87 14.10
C SER A 138 8.50 4.67 14.66
N GLN A 139 7.19 4.57 14.38
CA GLN A 139 6.31 3.48 14.77
C GLN A 139 6.31 2.32 13.76
N CYS A 140 7.10 2.42 12.66
CA CYS A 140 7.18 1.40 11.61
C CYS A 140 8.37 0.48 11.83
N VAL A 141 8.11 -0.84 11.78
CA VAL A 141 9.16 -1.87 11.76
C VAL A 141 9.04 -2.64 10.46
N MET A 142 10.14 -2.71 9.70
CA MET A 142 10.22 -3.48 8.47
C MET A 142 10.94 -4.81 8.73
N TYR A 143 10.34 -5.91 8.34
CA TYR A 143 10.89 -7.26 8.41
C TYR A 143 11.28 -7.73 6.99
N LEU A 144 12.51 -8.15 6.86
CA LEU A 144 13.13 -8.62 5.63
C LEU A 144 13.62 -10.05 5.82
N ASP A 145 13.68 -10.81 4.74
CA ASP A 145 14.47 -12.03 4.68
C ASP A 145 15.85 -11.78 4.02
N GLY A 146 16.69 -12.82 3.94
CA GLY A 146 18.01 -12.71 3.33
C GLY A 146 17.95 -12.33 1.85
N ASP A 147 16.89 -12.76 1.15
CA ASP A 147 16.73 -12.54 -0.27
C ASP A 147 16.31 -11.09 -0.58
N SER A 148 15.35 -10.57 0.15
CA SER A 148 14.93 -9.16 -0.02
C SER A 148 15.97 -8.17 0.49
N ALA A 149 16.83 -8.55 1.42
CA ALA A 149 17.94 -7.74 1.94
C ALA A 149 19.24 -7.86 1.12
N ALA A 150 19.25 -8.66 0.05
CA ALA A 150 20.48 -9.00 -0.68
C ALA A 150 21.21 -7.80 -1.33
N LEU A 151 20.57 -6.65 -1.48
CA LEU A 151 21.14 -5.43 -2.07
C LEU A 151 21.43 -4.32 -1.03
N LEU A 152 21.28 -4.58 0.28
CA LEU A 152 21.57 -3.63 1.37
C LEU A 152 23.07 -3.59 1.76
#